data_d6dbfaf985bbc82c026c1bd534d04baa
#
_entry.id   d6dbfaf985bbc82c026c1bd534d04baa
#
_cell.length_a   1.000
_cell.length_b   1.000
_cell.length_c   1.000
_cell.angle_alpha   90.00
_cell.angle_beta   90.00
_cell.angle_gamma   90.00
#
_symmetry.space_group_name_H-M   'P 1'
#
loop_
_entity.id
_entity.type
_entity.pdbx_description
1 polymer ?
#
loop_
_entity_poly.entity_id
_entity_poly.type
_entity_poly.pdbx_seq_one_letter_code
_entity_poly.pdbx_strand_id
1 'polypeptide(L)'
;MIVPTNVELATTGGSHDLYVDIETYSTTDIKRGVYRYSEDPEFLVLMCAWALDDGPVQVAVGRDEIMKIPHLLDGSNVVVRFAHNAQFERVCLSRFRGLPTGQYLPPEAWEDTMAHMAEWGYPQSLEGGAKSLGADPKDGAGAALIRWFCQPGRSGKR
;
A
#
# COMPACT_ATOMS: atom_id res chain seq x y z
N MET A 1 -6.20 -19.40 18.85
CA MET A 1 -4.82 -18.89 18.73
C MET A 1 -4.92 -17.37 18.85
N ILE A 2 -4.48 -16.80 19.96
CA ILE A 2 -4.64 -15.37 20.27
C ILE A 2 -3.51 -14.64 19.55
N VAL A 3 -3.85 -13.82 18.56
CA VAL A 3 -2.89 -12.93 17.90
C VAL A 3 -2.58 -11.81 18.90
N PRO A 4 -1.32 -11.53 19.25
CA PRO A 4 -0.99 -10.42 20.13
C PRO A 4 -1.29 -9.09 19.42
N THR A 5 -2.22 -8.32 19.97
CA THR A 5 -2.77 -7.07 19.42
C THR A 5 -1.97 -5.81 19.80
N ASN A 6 -0.81 -5.93 20.43
CA ASN A 6 0.03 -4.80 20.80
C ASN A 6 1.49 -5.11 20.47
N VAL A 7 1.95 -4.68 19.30
CA VAL A 7 3.38 -4.45 19.08
C VAL A 7 3.70 -3.12 19.77
N GLU A 8 4.13 -3.16 21.04
CA GLU A 8 4.78 -1.99 21.66
C GLU A 8 6.12 -1.78 20.92
N LEU A 9 6.15 -0.77 20.06
CA LEU A 9 7.40 -0.29 19.50
C LEU A 9 8.22 0.28 20.67
N ALA A 10 9.24 -0.44 21.07
CA ALA A 10 10.20 0.07 22.03
C ALA A 10 10.81 1.36 21.46
N THR A 11 10.64 2.47 22.16
CA THR A 11 11.20 3.79 21.81
C THR A 11 12.73 3.80 21.99
N THR A 12 13.42 2.95 21.27
CA THR A 12 14.85 3.08 21.02
C THR A 12 14.99 3.90 19.74
N GLY A 13 15.62 5.06 19.80
CA GLY A 13 15.66 6.12 18.80
C GLY A 13 16.15 5.76 17.39
N GLY A 14 15.65 4.68 16.80
CA GLY A 14 15.82 4.28 15.41
C GLY A 14 14.49 4.43 14.67
N SER A 15 14.54 4.82 13.41
CA SER A 15 13.38 4.72 12.51
C SER A 15 13.10 3.25 12.23
N HIS A 16 11.83 2.87 12.24
CA HIS A 16 11.38 1.55 11.81
C HIS A 16 10.97 1.59 10.35
N ASP A 17 11.11 0.47 9.65
CA ASP A 17 10.69 0.31 8.26
C ASP A 17 9.33 -0.39 8.21
N LEU A 18 8.33 0.26 7.60
CA LEU A 18 7.00 -0.28 7.39
C LEU A 18 6.77 -0.53 5.90
N TYR A 19 6.82 -1.77 5.49
CA TYR A 19 6.53 -2.18 4.11
C TYR A 19 5.03 -2.33 3.93
N VAL A 20 4.47 -1.74 2.86
CA VAL A 20 3.03 -1.74 2.60
C VAL A 20 2.71 -1.97 1.14
N ASP A 21 1.63 -2.73 0.90
CA ASP A 21 1.01 -2.94 -0.40
C ASP A 21 -0.52 -3.00 -0.21
N ILE A 22 -1.27 -2.22 -0.97
CA ILE A 22 -2.73 -2.12 -0.80
C ILE A 22 -3.48 -2.59 -2.04
N GLU A 23 -4.61 -3.25 -1.81
CA GLU A 23 -5.59 -3.54 -2.85
C GLU A 23 -6.80 -2.61 -2.69
N THR A 24 -7.20 -2.00 -3.79
CA THR A 24 -8.23 -0.96 -3.79
C THR A 24 -9.31 -1.23 -4.83
N TYR A 25 -10.47 -0.61 -4.63
CA TYR A 25 -11.55 -0.58 -5.60
C TYR A 25 -11.96 0.86 -5.89
N SER A 26 -12.29 1.14 -7.15
CA SER A 26 -12.89 2.39 -7.59
C SER A 26 -13.68 2.15 -8.88
N THR A 27 -14.75 2.89 -9.12
CA THR A 27 -15.45 2.93 -10.42
C THR A 27 -14.70 3.80 -11.43
N THR A 28 -13.82 4.67 -10.97
CA THR A 28 -12.94 5.48 -11.81
C THR A 28 -11.74 4.66 -12.29
N ASP A 29 -11.48 4.65 -13.60
CA ASP A 29 -10.31 3.97 -14.17
C ASP A 29 -9.01 4.61 -13.65
N ILE A 30 -8.09 3.80 -13.13
CA ILE A 30 -6.77 4.22 -12.62
C ILE A 30 -5.94 4.97 -13.69
N LYS A 31 -6.17 4.74 -14.97
CA LYS A 31 -5.53 5.48 -16.08
C LYS A 31 -5.84 6.98 -16.05
N ARG A 32 -6.86 7.41 -15.34
CA ARG A 32 -7.18 8.82 -15.12
C ARG A 32 -6.31 9.48 -14.05
N GLY A 33 -5.41 8.72 -13.45
CA GLY A 33 -4.49 9.13 -12.40
C GLY A 33 -5.03 8.84 -11.00
N VAL A 34 -4.10 8.55 -10.07
CA VAL A 34 -4.41 8.12 -8.70
C VAL A 34 -5.28 9.12 -7.94
N TYR A 35 -5.11 10.41 -8.17
CA TYR A 35 -5.89 11.46 -7.50
C TYR A 35 -7.38 11.35 -7.83
N ARG A 36 -7.74 11.21 -9.11
CA ARG A 36 -9.14 11.03 -9.53
C ARG A 36 -9.68 9.68 -9.13
N TYR A 37 -8.84 8.64 -9.21
CA TYR A 37 -9.18 7.29 -8.82
C TYR A 37 -9.59 7.22 -7.34
N SER A 38 -8.82 7.84 -6.46
CA SER A 38 -9.06 7.83 -5.01
C SER A 38 -10.16 8.79 -4.55
N GLU A 39 -10.55 9.76 -5.37
CA GLU A 39 -11.65 10.71 -5.10
C GLU A 39 -13.03 10.20 -5.54
N ASP A 40 -13.08 9.02 -6.12
CA ASP A 40 -14.34 8.36 -6.49
C ASP A 40 -15.20 8.11 -5.24
N PRO A 41 -16.52 8.42 -5.26
CA PRO A 41 -17.40 8.15 -4.11
C PRO A 41 -17.48 6.68 -3.70
N GLU A 42 -17.20 5.76 -4.61
CA GLU A 42 -17.16 4.32 -4.35
C GLU A 42 -15.74 3.79 -4.06
N PHE A 43 -14.77 4.70 -3.89
CA PHE A 43 -13.40 4.29 -3.58
C PHE A 43 -13.31 3.56 -2.25
N LEU A 44 -12.64 2.41 -2.27
CA LEU A 44 -12.37 1.58 -1.08
C LEU A 44 -10.92 1.10 -1.08
N VAL A 45 -10.32 1.05 0.10
CA VAL A 45 -9.15 0.21 0.36
C VAL A 45 -9.68 -1.11 0.91
N LEU A 46 -9.45 -2.19 0.19
CA LEU A 46 -10.01 -3.52 0.47
C LEU A 46 -9.16 -4.28 1.47
N MET A 47 -7.85 -4.24 1.27
CA MET A 47 -6.87 -4.93 2.11
C MET A 47 -5.52 -4.23 2.05
N CYS A 48 -4.69 -4.49 3.05
CA CYS A 48 -3.31 -4.04 3.13
C CYS A 48 -2.43 -5.20 3.58
N ALA A 49 -1.46 -5.57 2.76
CA ALA A 49 -0.34 -6.40 3.19
C ALA A 49 0.73 -5.49 3.78
N TRP A 50 1.30 -5.88 4.92
CA TRP A 50 2.30 -5.07 5.60
C TRP A 50 3.30 -5.92 6.38
N ALA A 51 4.49 -5.39 6.55
CA ALA A 51 5.51 -5.95 7.43
C ALA A 51 6.24 -4.80 8.14
N LEU A 52 6.62 -5.00 9.38
CA LEU A 52 7.43 -4.06 10.15
C LEU A 52 8.83 -4.64 10.29
N ASP A 53 9.83 -3.87 9.86
CA ASP A 53 11.23 -4.28 9.81
C ASP A 53 11.40 -5.66 9.12
N ASP A 54 12.17 -6.57 9.69
CA ASP A 54 12.33 -7.95 9.19
C ASP A 54 11.23 -8.92 9.66
N GLY A 55 10.11 -8.39 10.15
CA GLY A 55 8.99 -9.17 10.65
C GLY A 55 8.23 -9.90 9.52
N PRO A 56 7.36 -10.85 9.89
CA PRO A 56 6.56 -11.58 8.89
C PRO A 56 5.53 -10.67 8.22
N VAL A 57 5.25 -10.93 6.94
CA VAL A 57 4.15 -10.27 6.23
C VAL A 57 2.81 -10.63 6.88
N GLN A 58 2.03 -9.61 7.16
CA GLN A 58 0.67 -9.69 7.70
C GLN A 58 -0.32 -9.11 6.69
N VAL A 59 -1.58 -9.52 6.77
CA VAL A 59 -2.65 -9.03 5.91
C VAL A 59 -3.80 -8.54 6.77
N ALA A 60 -4.17 -7.28 6.57
CA ALA A 60 -5.34 -6.65 7.17
C ALA A 60 -6.44 -6.50 6.11
N VAL A 61 -7.66 -6.96 6.40
CA VAL A 61 -8.79 -6.94 5.46
C VAL A 61 -9.90 -6.05 6.02
N GLY A 62 -10.31 -5.09 5.19
CA GLY A 62 -11.35 -4.13 5.55
C GLY A 62 -10.87 -3.03 6.49
N ARG A 63 -11.72 -2.01 6.63
CA ARG A 63 -11.36 -0.75 7.29
C ARG A 63 -10.86 -0.93 8.72
N ASP A 64 -11.55 -1.71 9.52
CA ASP A 64 -11.27 -1.82 10.95
C ASP A 64 -9.92 -2.48 11.24
N GLU A 65 -9.51 -3.42 10.41
CA GLU A 65 -8.20 -4.07 10.55
C GLU A 65 -7.08 -3.18 10.01
N ILE A 66 -7.28 -2.52 8.88
CA ILE A 66 -6.29 -1.62 8.28
C ILE A 66 -6.00 -0.43 9.22
N MET A 67 -7.02 0.10 9.89
CA MET A 67 -6.86 1.19 10.86
C MET A 67 -6.01 0.81 12.08
N LYS A 68 -5.82 -0.47 12.37
CA LYS A 68 -5.00 -0.96 13.49
C LYS A 68 -3.53 -1.14 13.13
N ILE A 69 -3.15 -1.03 11.86
CA ILE A 69 -1.74 -1.16 11.45
C ILE A 69 -0.94 -0.02 12.08
N PRO A 70 0.10 -0.34 12.88
CA PRO A 70 0.88 0.67 13.58
C PRO A 70 1.49 1.70 12.62
N HIS A 71 1.34 2.98 12.94
CA HIS A 71 1.94 4.10 12.21
C HIS A 71 1.63 4.22 10.71
N LEU A 72 0.73 3.39 10.17
CA LEU A 72 0.37 3.47 8.74
C LEU A 72 -0.18 4.85 8.36
N LEU A 73 -1.01 5.42 9.21
CA LEU A 73 -1.81 6.60 8.89
C LEU A 73 -1.51 7.84 9.75
N ASP A 74 -0.62 7.76 10.72
CA ASP A 74 -0.41 8.84 11.69
C ASP A 74 0.46 9.99 11.17
N GLY A 75 1.16 9.80 10.04
CA GLY A 75 2.06 10.80 9.47
C GLY A 75 3.33 11.03 10.30
N SER A 76 3.59 10.19 11.31
CA SER A 76 4.80 10.28 12.12
C SER A 76 6.04 9.88 11.33
N ASN A 77 7.20 10.41 11.74
CA ASN A 77 8.51 10.02 11.22
C ASN A 77 9.16 8.89 12.05
N VAL A 78 8.37 8.22 12.91
CA VAL A 78 8.85 7.07 13.69
C VAL A 78 9.08 5.86 12.78
N VAL A 79 8.33 5.77 11.68
CA VAL A 79 8.50 4.76 10.64
C VAL A 79 8.71 5.40 9.29
N VAL A 80 9.57 4.80 8.47
CA VAL A 80 9.66 5.04 7.03
C VAL A 80 8.76 4.02 6.33
N ARG A 81 7.86 4.48 5.48
CA ARG A 81 6.92 3.62 4.75
C ARG A 81 7.47 3.32 3.38
N PHE A 82 7.67 2.05 3.10
CA PHE A 82 8.14 1.56 1.80
C PHE A 82 6.99 0.99 1.00
N ALA A 83 6.84 1.44 -0.25
CA ALA A 83 5.90 0.88 -1.20
C ALA A 83 6.48 0.91 -2.62
N HIS A 84 5.93 0.08 -3.51
CA HIS A 84 6.32 0.09 -4.92
C HIS A 84 5.36 0.99 -5.71
N ASN A 85 5.82 2.15 -6.17
CA ASN A 85 5.02 3.29 -6.62
C ASN A 85 4.28 3.96 -5.43
N ALA A 86 5.03 4.33 -4.41
CA ALA A 86 4.55 4.81 -3.12
C ALA A 86 3.57 6.00 -3.20
N GLN A 87 3.56 6.75 -4.31
CA GLN A 87 2.56 7.77 -4.56
C GLN A 87 1.14 7.19 -4.55
N PHE A 88 0.95 5.97 -5.07
CA PHE A 88 -0.35 5.32 -5.11
C PHE A 88 -0.86 5.03 -3.69
N GLU A 89 -0.06 4.36 -2.87
CA GLU A 89 -0.40 4.04 -1.48
C GLU A 89 -0.66 5.30 -0.68
N ARG A 90 0.24 6.28 -0.76
CA ARG A 90 0.14 7.54 -0.03
C ARG A 90 -1.15 8.29 -0.33
N VAL A 91 -1.53 8.42 -1.60
CA VAL A 91 -2.75 9.13 -2.02
C VAL A 91 -4.00 8.34 -1.62
N CYS A 92 -4.03 7.04 -1.87
CA CYS A 92 -5.15 6.17 -1.51
C CYS A 92 -5.39 6.11 0.00
N LEU A 93 -4.33 5.96 0.79
CA LEU A 93 -4.40 5.94 2.25
C LEU A 93 -4.77 7.30 2.83
N SER A 94 -4.45 8.41 2.16
CA SER A 94 -4.93 9.74 2.53
C SER A 94 -6.46 9.84 2.46
N ARG A 95 -7.06 9.33 1.38
CA ARG A 95 -8.53 9.25 1.23
C ARG A 95 -9.14 8.28 2.24
N PHE A 96 -8.53 7.11 2.42
CA PHE A 96 -8.96 6.12 3.41
C PHE A 96 -8.97 6.69 4.83
N ARG A 97 -7.98 7.49 5.20
CA ARG A 97 -7.93 8.22 6.48
C ARG A 97 -9.03 9.27 6.60
N GLY A 98 -9.59 9.75 5.50
CA GLY A 98 -10.60 10.81 5.47
C GLY A 98 -10.03 12.22 5.38
N LEU A 99 -8.80 12.39 4.88
CA LEU A 99 -8.26 13.73 4.63
C LEU A 99 -9.07 14.42 3.53
N PRO A 100 -9.33 15.75 3.62
CA PRO A 100 -10.02 16.49 2.58
C PRO A 100 -9.32 16.39 1.22
N THR A 101 -10.07 16.58 0.13
CA THR A 101 -9.54 16.69 -1.23
C THR A 101 -8.39 17.70 -1.30
N GLY A 102 -7.29 17.30 -1.94
CA GLY A 102 -6.07 18.13 -2.03
C GLY A 102 -5.14 18.06 -0.82
N GLN A 103 -5.51 17.34 0.25
CA GLN A 103 -4.65 17.06 1.39
C GLN A 103 -4.21 15.61 1.39
N TYR A 104 -2.94 15.39 1.62
CA TYR A 104 -2.32 14.06 1.56
C TYR A 104 -1.38 13.85 2.74
N LEU A 105 -1.13 12.59 3.08
CA LEU A 105 -0.05 12.21 3.99
C LEU A 105 1.28 12.81 3.52
N PRO A 106 2.15 13.26 4.44
CA PRO A 106 3.41 13.90 4.08
C PRO A 106 4.30 12.93 3.28
N PRO A 107 4.88 13.35 2.15
CA PRO A 107 5.69 12.47 1.31
C PRO A 107 7.02 12.11 1.94
N GLU A 108 7.53 12.90 2.86
CA GLU A 108 8.85 12.75 3.50
C GLU A 108 8.95 11.47 4.35
N ALA A 109 7.82 10.88 4.71
CA ALA A 109 7.75 9.62 5.45
C ALA A 109 7.58 8.39 4.54
N TRP A 110 7.79 8.55 3.23
CA TRP A 110 7.62 7.49 2.24
C TRP A 110 8.87 7.31 1.39
N GLU A 111 9.23 6.06 1.17
CA GLU A 111 10.26 5.62 0.23
C GLU A 111 9.63 4.81 -0.90
N ASP A 112 10.00 5.14 -2.13
CA ASP A 112 9.46 4.50 -3.33
C ASP A 112 10.47 3.51 -3.91
N THR A 113 10.23 2.21 -3.73
CA THR A 113 11.11 1.17 -4.27
C THR A 113 11.17 1.16 -5.79
N MET A 114 10.16 1.67 -6.49
CA MET A 114 10.20 1.86 -7.94
C MET A 114 11.20 2.95 -8.33
N ALA A 115 11.27 4.04 -7.57
CA ALA A 115 12.26 5.11 -7.77
C ALA A 115 13.69 4.60 -7.51
N HIS A 116 13.89 3.84 -6.42
CA HIS A 116 15.20 3.22 -6.13
C HIS A 116 15.64 2.27 -7.26
N MET A 117 14.72 1.47 -7.82
CA MET A 117 15.03 0.62 -8.98
C MET A 117 15.50 1.46 -10.16
N ALA A 118 14.85 2.60 -10.43
CA ALA A 118 15.26 3.51 -11.51
C ALA A 118 16.66 4.11 -11.29
N GLU A 119 16.96 4.54 -10.06
CA GLU A 119 18.28 5.08 -9.68
C GLU A 119 19.40 4.07 -9.92
N TRP A 120 19.13 2.80 -9.65
CA TRP A 120 20.11 1.70 -9.81
C TRP A 120 20.15 1.12 -11.22
N GLY A 121 19.35 1.63 -12.15
CA GLY A 121 19.29 1.17 -13.54
C GLY A 121 18.56 -0.17 -13.72
N TYR A 122 17.76 -0.58 -12.74
CA TYR A 122 16.92 -1.78 -12.84
C TYR A 122 15.55 -1.48 -13.49
N PRO A 123 14.87 -2.51 -14.01
CA PRO A 123 13.48 -2.36 -14.47
C PRO A 123 12.58 -1.85 -13.34
N GLN A 124 11.75 -0.86 -13.64
CA GLN A 124 10.87 -0.23 -12.64
C GLN A 124 9.64 -1.08 -12.29
N SER A 125 9.28 -2.09 -13.09
CA SER A 125 8.19 -2.99 -12.73
C SER A 125 8.62 -3.91 -11.60
N LEU A 126 7.72 -4.17 -10.65
CA LEU A 126 7.99 -5.06 -9.51
C LEU A 126 8.52 -6.43 -9.96
N GLU A 127 7.90 -7.02 -11.00
CA GLU A 127 8.34 -8.31 -11.57
C GLU A 127 9.75 -8.23 -12.18
N GLY A 128 10.04 -7.18 -12.97
CA GLY A 128 11.34 -6.99 -13.60
C GLY A 128 12.45 -6.71 -12.59
N GLY A 129 12.15 -5.87 -11.59
CA GLY A 129 13.07 -5.56 -10.49
C GLY A 129 13.38 -6.80 -9.64
N ALA A 130 12.35 -7.52 -9.22
CA ALA A 130 12.51 -8.76 -8.44
C ALA A 130 13.37 -9.79 -9.19
N LYS A 131 13.10 -10.00 -10.49
CA LYS A 131 13.91 -10.89 -11.34
C LYS A 131 15.37 -10.47 -11.41
N SER A 132 15.64 -9.17 -11.55
CA SER A 132 17.01 -8.64 -11.64
C SER A 132 17.78 -8.79 -10.33
N LEU A 133 17.08 -8.80 -9.20
CA LEU A 133 17.64 -9.00 -7.86
C LEU A 133 17.67 -10.48 -7.43
N GLY A 134 17.20 -11.41 -8.27
CA GLY A 134 17.13 -12.83 -7.92
C GLY A 134 16.07 -13.17 -6.88
N ALA A 135 15.09 -12.29 -6.67
CA ALA A 135 13.95 -12.55 -5.79
C ALA A 135 12.89 -13.41 -6.47
N ASP A 136 12.02 -14.02 -5.66
CA ASP A 136 10.95 -14.87 -6.15
C ASP A 136 9.99 -14.11 -7.10
N PRO A 137 9.53 -14.76 -8.19
CA PRO A 137 8.63 -14.15 -9.13
C PRO A 137 7.25 -13.91 -8.49
N LYS A 138 6.55 -12.88 -8.99
CA LYS A 138 5.17 -12.58 -8.58
C LYS A 138 4.26 -13.81 -8.87
N ASP A 139 3.40 -14.15 -7.90
CA ASP A 139 2.38 -15.19 -8.10
C ASP A 139 1.36 -14.76 -9.17
N GLY A 140 1.30 -15.52 -10.27
CA GLY A 140 0.38 -15.27 -11.39
C GLY A 140 -1.11 -15.41 -11.04
N ALA A 141 -1.45 -16.18 -9.98
CA ALA A 141 -2.84 -16.37 -9.55
C ALA A 141 -3.45 -15.07 -9.00
N GLY A 142 -2.64 -14.22 -8.36
CA GLY A 142 -3.08 -12.94 -7.83
C GLY A 142 -3.66 -11.99 -8.88
N ALA A 143 -3.14 -11.99 -10.11
CA ALA A 143 -3.61 -11.11 -11.18
C ALA A 143 -5.09 -11.33 -11.58
N ALA A 144 -5.61 -12.56 -11.45
CA ALA A 144 -7.02 -12.87 -11.70
C ALA A 144 -7.91 -12.35 -10.59
N LEU A 145 -7.46 -12.45 -9.34
CA LEU A 145 -8.18 -11.95 -8.16
C LEU A 145 -8.26 -10.41 -8.17
N ILE A 146 -7.17 -9.73 -8.49
CA ILE A 146 -7.15 -8.26 -8.64
C ILE A 146 -8.22 -7.81 -9.65
N ARG A 147 -8.28 -8.45 -10.82
CA ARG A 147 -9.31 -8.12 -11.83
C ARG A 147 -10.73 -8.38 -11.34
N TRP A 148 -10.92 -9.36 -10.49
CA TRP A 148 -12.24 -9.70 -9.96
C TRP A 148 -12.70 -8.76 -8.86
N PHE A 149 -11.83 -8.41 -7.92
CA PHE A 149 -12.17 -7.64 -6.74
C PHE A 149 -11.92 -6.13 -6.87
N CYS A 150 -10.89 -5.73 -7.60
CA CYS A 150 -10.41 -4.35 -7.66
C CYS A 150 -10.94 -3.55 -8.87
N GLN A 151 -11.68 -4.19 -9.78
CA GLN A 151 -12.22 -3.53 -10.96
C GLN A 151 -13.75 -3.65 -11.02
N PRO A 152 -14.45 -2.61 -11.53
CA PRO A 152 -15.88 -2.69 -11.78
C PRO A 152 -16.20 -3.84 -12.73
N GLY A 153 -17.15 -4.70 -12.37
CA GLY A 153 -17.64 -5.73 -13.27
C GLY A 153 -18.23 -5.13 -14.56
N ARG A 154 -18.01 -5.79 -15.71
CA ARG A 154 -18.51 -5.32 -17.02
C ARG A 154 -20.03 -5.11 -17.08
N SER A 155 -20.79 -5.62 -16.12
CA SER A 155 -22.25 -5.54 -16.07
C SER A 155 -22.82 -4.61 -14.99
N GLY A 156 -21.98 -3.91 -14.22
CA GLY A 156 -22.47 -3.07 -13.12
C GLY A 156 -23.24 -3.83 -12.03
N LYS A 157 -23.16 -5.16 -12.02
CA LYS A 157 -23.80 -6.01 -11.01
C LYS A 157 -22.72 -6.70 -10.19
N ARG A 158 -22.62 -6.34 -8.95
CA ARG A 158 -22.07 -7.15 -7.86
C ARG A 158 -23.22 -7.78 -7.11
#